data_5dc1602427a84fcaa9fdcb16371f0768
#
_entry.id   5dc1602427a84fcaa9fdcb16371f0768
#
_cell.length_a   1.000
_cell.length_b   1.000
_cell.length_c   1.000
_cell.angle_alpha   90.00
_cell.angle_beta   90.00
_cell.angle_gamma   90.00
#
_symmetry.space_group_name_H-M   'P 1'
#
loop_
_entity.id
_entity.type
_entity.pdbx_description
1 polymer ?
#
loop_
_entity_poly.entity_id
_entity_poly.type
_entity_poly.pdbx_seq_one_letter_code
_entity_poly.pdbx_strand_id
1 'polypeptide(L)'
;MNRREFITSTGTWVLLGSHAPARSGRQFDWLSQDEDSSSAKTSDDFVPNRIACSTYSYWRFNDATKLTMTQCIDWTARFGFDGVELLEIQMDDKSSNALRAIKRQAFVNSLDLVGLSTHQDFVSPDADDRKKNEESTNASIELAYELGIPTIRVNTGRWGTSKNFDELMANKGIEPRLEGYTDEDGFKWVIDSLSRCVATAEKCGVILGLENHWGLGRTAEGVIRCIREINSPWLKATLDTGNFFERRTEQFEMMAPETVFVQAKTYHGGGTWYTIDIDYHEIAQIL
;
A
#
# COMPACT_ATOMS: atom_id res chain seq x y z
N MET A 1 -22.72 14.36 11.95
CA MET A 1 -21.78 15.51 11.85
C MET A 1 -20.39 14.93 11.75
N ASN A 2 -19.69 15.11 10.62
CA ASN A 2 -18.34 14.55 10.46
C ASN A 2 -17.30 15.43 11.20
N ARG A 3 -16.08 14.93 11.37
CA ARG A 3 -15.01 15.59 12.13
C ARG A 3 -14.69 17.00 11.60
N ARG A 4 -14.87 17.27 10.31
CA ARG A 4 -14.65 18.58 9.69
C ARG A 4 -15.81 19.53 9.93
N GLU A 5 -17.05 19.05 9.89
CA GLU A 5 -18.24 19.87 10.24
C GLU A 5 -18.19 20.33 11.70
N PHE A 6 -17.67 19.47 12.60
CA PHE A 6 -17.44 19.86 14.00
C PHE A 6 -16.42 20.99 14.12
N ILE A 7 -15.29 20.92 13.42
CA ILE A 7 -14.24 21.96 13.44
C ILE A 7 -14.72 23.27 12.81
N THR A 8 -15.50 23.21 11.72
CA THR A 8 -16.02 24.40 11.05
C THR A 8 -17.19 25.07 11.79
N SER A 9 -18.00 24.30 12.51
CA SER A 9 -19.11 24.84 13.30
C SER A 9 -18.69 25.43 14.65
N THR A 10 -17.49 25.09 15.13
CA THR A 10 -16.99 25.49 16.44
C THR A 10 -15.66 26.25 16.38
N GLY A 11 -15.48 27.06 15.34
CA GLY A 11 -14.22 27.74 14.93
C GLY A 11 -13.42 28.49 16.01
N THR A 12 -13.76 28.33 17.29
CA THR A 12 -13.05 28.94 18.42
C THR A 12 -12.33 27.93 19.32
N TRP A 13 -12.45 26.62 19.04
CA TRP A 13 -11.98 25.57 19.94
C TRP A 13 -10.48 25.25 19.85
N VAL A 14 -9.84 25.62 18.79
CA VAL A 14 -8.38 25.43 18.64
C VAL A 14 -7.59 26.30 19.61
N LEU A 15 -8.18 27.38 20.09
CA LEU A 15 -7.54 28.33 21.04
C LEU A 15 -7.81 28.01 22.53
N LEU A 16 -8.69 27.03 22.82
CA LEU A 16 -9.07 26.71 24.21
C LEU A 16 -8.33 25.49 24.79
N GLY A 17 -7.33 24.96 24.09
CA GLY A 17 -6.48 23.88 24.61
C GLY A 17 -5.58 24.23 25.80
N SER A 18 -5.59 25.47 26.26
CA SER A 18 -4.73 25.95 27.38
C SER A 18 -5.38 25.95 28.75
N HIS A 19 -6.67 25.64 28.89
CA HIS A 19 -7.35 25.65 30.19
C HIS A 19 -8.27 24.45 30.37
N ALA A 20 -7.71 23.23 30.41
CA ALA A 20 -8.37 22.10 31.03
C ALA A 20 -7.99 22.09 32.52
N PRO A 21 -8.97 22.03 33.46
CA PRO A 21 -8.64 21.91 34.87
C PRO A 21 -7.96 20.55 35.10
N ALA A 22 -6.87 20.59 35.88
CA ALA A 22 -6.14 19.41 36.31
C ALA A 22 -7.10 18.41 36.98
N ARG A 23 -7.38 17.31 36.33
CA ARG A 23 -7.95 16.11 36.95
C ARG A 23 -6.84 15.35 37.62
N SER A 24 -6.93 15.30 38.94
CA SER A 24 -6.12 14.49 39.85
C SER A 24 -6.03 13.03 39.38
N GLY A 25 -4.80 12.51 39.37
CA GLY A 25 -4.34 11.15 39.44
C GLY A 25 -5.31 10.02 39.11
N ARG A 26 -5.18 9.42 37.93
CA ARG A 26 -5.42 7.99 37.77
C ARG A 26 -4.09 7.31 37.45
N GLN A 27 -3.69 6.52 38.42
CA GLN A 27 -2.61 5.56 38.32
C GLN A 27 -3.02 4.55 37.26
N PHE A 28 -2.19 4.37 36.22
CA PHE A 28 -2.40 3.33 35.21
C PHE A 28 -1.97 1.99 35.82
N ASP A 29 -2.95 1.17 36.21
CA ASP A 29 -2.74 -0.19 36.68
C ASP A 29 -2.79 -1.12 35.47
N TRP A 30 -1.64 -1.69 35.08
CA TRP A 30 -1.46 -2.54 33.91
C TRP A 30 -1.60 -4.03 34.20
N LEU A 31 -2.01 -4.41 35.40
CA LEU A 31 -2.06 -5.80 35.82
C LEU A 31 -3.39 -6.12 36.54
N SER A 32 -4.44 -6.30 35.77
CA SER A 32 -5.52 -7.23 36.18
C SER A 32 -6.25 -7.70 34.92
N GLN A 33 -5.88 -8.89 34.47
CA GLN A 33 -6.73 -9.70 33.61
C GLN A 33 -7.85 -10.27 34.52
N ASP A 34 -9.07 -9.85 34.29
CA ASP A 34 -10.24 -10.63 34.62
C ASP A 34 -11.01 -10.91 33.35
N GLU A 35 -10.97 -12.16 32.94
CA GLU A 35 -11.85 -12.74 31.93
C GLU A 35 -13.27 -12.68 32.48
N ASP A 36 -14.15 -12.09 31.81
CA ASP A 36 -15.52 -12.47 31.48
C ASP A 36 -16.41 -11.25 31.21
N SER A 37 -16.68 -10.98 29.94
CA SER A 37 -18.02 -10.54 29.52
C SER A 37 -18.10 -10.47 28.02
N SER A 38 -18.82 -11.38 27.39
CA SER A 38 -19.38 -11.25 26.07
C SER A 38 -20.36 -10.07 26.02
N SER A 39 -19.83 -8.83 25.93
CA SER A 39 -20.63 -7.68 25.59
C SER A 39 -20.58 -7.53 24.07
N ALA A 40 -21.72 -7.72 23.42
CA ALA A 40 -21.91 -7.31 22.04
C ALA A 40 -21.44 -5.84 21.91
N LYS A 41 -20.49 -5.58 20.98
CA LYS A 41 -20.04 -4.21 20.68
C LYS A 41 -21.28 -3.40 20.32
N THR A 42 -21.52 -2.33 21.05
CA THR A 42 -22.60 -1.40 20.75
C THR A 42 -22.22 -0.58 19.53
N SER A 43 -23.20 -0.10 18.78
CA SER A 43 -23.03 0.69 17.54
C SER A 43 -22.18 1.98 17.69
N ASP A 44 -21.83 2.36 18.92
CA ASP A 44 -21.04 3.55 19.23
C ASP A 44 -19.52 3.33 19.18
N ASP A 45 -19.04 2.07 19.03
CA ASP A 45 -17.61 1.73 18.99
C ASP A 45 -17.06 1.65 17.54
N PHE A 46 -17.86 2.00 16.53
CA PHE A 46 -17.40 1.97 15.13
C PHE A 46 -16.41 3.12 14.87
N VAL A 47 -15.14 2.79 14.75
CA VAL A 47 -14.12 3.70 14.24
C VAL A 47 -14.03 3.50 12.73
N PRO A 48 -14.44 4.49 11.92
CA PRO A 48 -14.38 4.35 10.47
C PRO A 48 -12.94 4.15 10.00
N ASN A 49 -12.75 3.26 9.04
CA ASN A 49 -11.46 3.07 8.40
C ASN A 49 -10.98 4.39 7.78
N ARG A 50 -9.69 4.65 7.92
CA ARG A 50 -9.06 5.82 7.29
C ARG A 50 -8.84 5.53 5.82
N ILE A 51 -9.14 6.51 4.97
CA ILE A 51 -9.06 6.39 3.51
C ILE A 51 -8.02 7.36 2.98
N ALA A 52 -7.08 6.85 2.21
CA ALA A 52 -6.06 7.63 1.54
C ALA A 52 -6.29 7.68 0.03
N CYS A 53 -5.70 8.69 -0.62
CA CYS A 53 -5.66 8.77 -2.07
C CYS A 53 -4.22 8.51 -2.57
N SER A 54 -4.06 7.62 -3.54
CA SER A 54 -2.78 7.43 -4.20
C SER A 54 -2.51 8.56 -5.19
N THR A 55 -1.27 9.09 -5.20
CA THR A 55 -0.84 10.11 -6.16
C THR A 55 -0.93 9.64 -7.60
N TYR A 56 -0.92 8.32 -7.84
CA TYR A 56 -1.22 7.72 -9.13
C TYR A 56 -2.55 8.22 -9.73
N SER A 57 -3.57 8.46 -8.91
CA SER A 57 -4.89 8.96 -9.33
C SER A 57 -4.81 10.29 -10.07
N TYR A 58 -3.78 11.10 -9.82
CA TYR A 58 -3.55 12.41 -10.44
C TYR A 58 -2.64 12.37 -11.67
N TRP A 59 -2.04 11.23 -11.98
CA TRP A 59 -1.14 11.08 -13.11
C TRP A 59 -1.60 10.00 -14.10
N ARG A 60 -1.76 8.77 -13.66
CA ARG A 60 -2.12 7.61 -14.49
C ARG A 60 -1.23 7.47 -15.73
N PHE A 61 0.08 7.76 -15.59
CA PHE A 61 1.07 7.82 -16.68
C PHE A 61 0.73 8.78 -17.82
N ASN A 62 -0.11 9.79 -17.56
CA ASN A 62 -0.39 10.87 -18.50
C ASN A 62 0.36 12.14 -18.07
N ASP A 63 1.50 12.41 -18.68
CA ASP A 63 2.37 13.53 -18.32
C ASP A 63 1.71 14.90 -18.50
N ALA A 64 0.70 15.02 -19.38
CA ALA A 64 -0.06 16.26 -19.53
C ALA A 64 -0.90 16.62 -18.30
N THR A 65 -1.20 15.64 -17.43
CA THR A 65 -1.99 15.82 -16.20
C THR A 65 -1.17 15.58 -14.94
N LYS A 66 0.14 15.29 -15.06
CA LYS A 66 1.00 15.02 -13.92
C LYS A 66 1.10 16.21 -12.98
N LEU A 67 0.73 15.99 -11.73
CA LEU A 67 0.89 16.97 -10.65
C LEU A 67 2.19 16.68 -9.86
N THR A 68 2.76 17.74 -9.26
CA THR A 68 3.84 17.58 -8.29
C THR A 68 3.32 16.89 -7.02
N MET A 69 4.22 16.29 -6.22
CA MET A 69 3.84 15.64 -4.97
C MET A 69 3.08 16.56 -4.03
N THR A 70 3.52 17.81 -3.89
CA THR A 70 2.85 18.79 -3.02
C THR A 70 1.47 19.17 -3.54
N GLN A 71 1.29 19.30 -4.86
CA GLN A 71 -0.03 19.51 -5.45
C GLN A 71 -0.96 18.32 -5.24
N CYS A 72 -0.46 17.08 -5.38
CA CYS A 72 -1.23 15.87 -5.08
C CYS A 72 -1.71 15.88 -3.62
N ILE A 73 -0.85 16.22 -2.68
CA ILE A 73 -1.16 16.34 -1.24
C ILE A 73 -2.27 17.38 -1.02
N ASP A 74 -2.16 18.55 -1.65
CA ASP A 74 -3.17 19.62 -1.52
C ASP A 74 -4.54 19.19 -2.06
N TRP A 75 -4.58 18.51 -3.22
CA TRP A 75 -5.82 18.00 -3.76
C TRP A 75 -6.41 16.88 -2.90
N THR A 76 -5.57 15.96 -2.41
CA THR A 76 -5.99 14.90 -1.50
C THR A 76 -6.68 15.48 -0.26
N ALA A 77 -6.09 16.52 0.34
CA ALA A 77 -6.69 17.24 1.48
C ALA A 77 -8.04 17.88 1.11
N ARG A 78 -8.11 18.57 -0.04
CA ARG A 78 -9.34 19.22 -0.52
C ARG A 78 -10.48 18.23 -0.73
N PHE A 79 -10.19 17.01 -1.20
CA PHE A 79 -11.19 15.96 -1.39
C PHE A 79 -11.60 15.27 -0.08
N GLY A 80 -10.94 15.56 1.03
CA GLY A 80 -11.37 15.09 2.32
C GLY A 80 -10.81 13.73 2.75
N PHE A 81 -9.77 13.25 2.10
CA PHE A 81 -9.06 12.03 2.50
C PHE A 81 -8.28 12.21 3.81
N ASP A 82 -7.99 11.09 4.47
CA ASP A 82 -7.23 11.06 5.73
C ASP A 82 -5.71 10.94 5.52
N GLY A 83 -5.30 10.48 4.34
CA GLY A 83 -3.90 10.25 4.01
C GLY A 83 -3.61 10.27 2.53
N VAL A 84 -2.34 10.12 2.18
CA VAL A 84 -1.86 10.03 0.81
C VAL A 84 -0.83 8.91 0.68
N GLU A 85 -1.00 8.09 -0.35
CA GLU A 85 0.00 7.15 -0.82
C GLU A 85 0.82 7.82 -1.93
N LEU A 86 2.13 7.75 -1.83
CA LEU A 86 3.03 8.30 -2.84
C LEU A 86 3.41 7.23 -3.86
N LEU A 87 3.41 7.58 -5.14
CA LEU A 87 3.96 6.72 -6.20
C LEU A 87 5.41 7.15 -6.48
N GLU A 88 6.37 6.31 -6.17
CA GLU A 88 7.79 6.65 -6.21
C GLU A 88 8.27 7.11 -7.59
N ILE A 89 7.84 6.43 -8.66
CA ILE A 89 8.21 6.77 -10.03
C ILE A 89 7.67 8.14 -10.48
N GLN A 90 6.67 8.68 -9.79
CA GLN A 90 6.12 10.02 -10.03
C GLN A 90 6.97 11.13 -9.37
N MET A 91 7.85 10.77 -8.43
CA MET A 91 8.69 11.72 -7.70
C MET A 91 9.87 12.16 -8.56
N ASP A 92 9.82 13.36 -9.12
CA ASP A 92 10.89 13.93 -9.97
C ASP A 92 12.13 14.36 -9.15
N ASP A 93 11.93 14.70 -7.86
CA ASP A 93 12.99 15.11 -6.94
C ASP A 93 12.86 14.33 -5.63
N LYS A 94 13.92 13.62 -5.27
CA LYS A 94 14.06 12.86 -4.02
C LYS A 94 15.14 13.47 -3.10
N SER A 95 15.56 14.71 -3.35
CA SER A 95 16.48 15.40 -2.46
C SER A 95 15.88 15.60 -1.07
N SER A 96 16.73 15.70 -0.05
CA SER A 96 16.28 15.96 1.32
C SER A 96 15.42 17.24 1.44
N ASN A 97 15.60 18.22 0.54
CA ASN A 97 14.74 19.41 0.51
C ASN A 97 13.33 19.06 0.03
N ALA A 98 13.20 18.28 -1.05
CA ALA A 98 11.92 17.82 -1.58
C ALA A 98 11.19 16.93 -0.56
N LEU A 99 11.90 16.01 0.09
CA LEU A 99 11.31 15.12 1.11
C LEU A 99 10.79 15.91 2.30
N ARG A 100 11.54 16.91 2.79
CA ARG A 100 11.07 17.81 3.84
C ARG A 100 9.84 18.62 3.43
N ALA A 101 9.79 19.08 2.17
CA ALA A 101 8.61 19.77 1.64
C ALA A 101 7.38 18.87 1.61
N ILE A 102 7.51 17.61 1.16
CA ILE A 102 6.44 16.60 1.18
C ILE A 102 5.94 16.38 2.61
N LYS A 103 6.83 16.09 3.56
CA LYS A 103 6.46 15.89 4.98
C LYS A 103 5.72 17.09 5.55
N ARG A 104 6.27 18.29 5.33
CA ARG A 104 5.64 19.54 5.79
C ARG A 104 4.25 19.72 5.16
N GLN A 105 4.12 19.47 3.86
CA GLN A 105 2.86 19.66 3.15
C GLN A 105 1.78 18.68 3.63
N ALA A 106 2.14 17.42 3.87
CA ALA A 106 1.22 16.45 4.47
C ALA A 106 0.78 16.88 5.88
N PHE A 107 1.75 17.28 6.73
CA PHE A 107 1.48 17.68 8.10
C PHE A 107 0.54 18.90 8.20
N VAL A 108 0.80 19.97 7.43
CA VAL A 108 -0.03 21.19 7.49
C VAL A 108 -1.43 20.98 6.91
N ASN A 109 -1.60 19.96 6.08
CA ASN A 109 -2.90 19.52 5.56
C ASN A 109 -3.57 18.47 6.43
N SER A 110 -2.99 18.08 7.56
CA SER A 110 -3.48 17.03 8.46
C SER A 110 -3.67 15.69 7.76
N LEU A 111 -2.78 15.35 6.81
CA LEU A 111 -2.74 14.07 6.10
C LEU A 111 -1.61 13.20 6.61
N ASP A 112 -1.86 11.90 6.71
CA ASP A 112 -0.80 10.91 6.91
C ASP A 112 -0.17 10.53 5.57
N LEU A 113 1.15 10.31 5.57
CA LEU A 113 1.83 9.59 4.51
C LEU A 113 1.69 8.09 4.82
N VAL A 114 0.81 7.39 4.09
CA VAL A 114 0.39 6.03 4.48
C VAL A 114 1.11 4.92 3.73
N GLY A 115 1.67 5.19 2.56
CA GLY A 115 2.31 4.20 1.73
C GLY A 115 3.23 4.82 0.67
N LEU A 116 4.18 4.04 0.19
CA LEU A 116 5.01 4.34 -0.97
C LEU A 116 4.89 3.20 -1.99
N SER A 117 4.25 3.46 -3.12
CA SER A 117 4.12 2.49 -4.20
C SER A 117 5.38 2.46 -5.05
N THR A 118 5.98 1.28 -5.17
CA THR A 118 7.22 1.04 -5.91
C THR A 118 7.02 -0.05 -6.96
N HIS A 119 7.97 -0.22 -7.87
CA HIS A 119 7.90 -1.23 -8.92
C HIS A 119 9.21 -2.03 -8.92
N GLN A 120 9.09 -3.35 -8.77
CA GLN A 120 10.20 -4.29 -8.82
C GLN A 120 9.98 -5.29 -9.94
N ASP A 121 11.09 -5.86 -10.42
CA ASP A 121 11.09 -6.99 -11.34
C ASP A 121 12.17 -7.99 -10.92
N PHE A 122 11.80 -8.95 -10.06
CA PHE A 122 12.71 -9.99 -9.58
C PHE A 122 12.69 -11.25 -10.43
N VAL A 123 11.76 -11.34 -11.41
CA VAL A 123 11.63 -12.49 -12.30
C VAL A 123 12.62 -12.35 -13.46
N SER A 124 13.90 -12.53 -13.19
CA SER A 124 14.97 -12.48 -14.17
C SER A 124 15.97 -13.62 -13.94
N PRO A 125 16.42 -14.34 -14.99
CA PRO A 125 17.50 -15.29 -14.88
C PRO A 125 18.85 -14.62 -14.60
N ASP A 126 19.00 -13.33 -14.94
CA ASP A 126 20.20 -12.56 -14.70
C ASP A 126 20.30 -12.13 -13.22
N ALA A 127 21.34 -12.60 -12.54
CA ALA A 127 21.59 -12.30 -11.15
C ALA A 127 21.92 -10.80 -10.92
N ASP A 128 22.55 -10.15 -11.87
CA ASP A 128 22.90 -8.73 -11.76
C ASP A 128 21.64 -7.85 -11.88
N ASP A 129 20.68 -8.24 -12.72
CA ASP A 129 19.40 -7.53 -12.79
C ASP A 129 18.59 -7.70 -11.49
N ARG A 130 18.54 -8.89 -10.92
CA ARG A 130 17.90 -9.10 -9.61
C ARG A 130 18.57 -8.27 -8.53
N LYS A 131 19.90 -8.22 -8.51
CA LYS A 131 20.67 -7.43 -7.54
C LYS A 131 20.37 -5.92 -7.67
N LYS A 132 20.28 -5.38 -8.88
CA LYS A 132 19.85 -3.97 -9.11
C LYS A 132 18.45 -3.70 -8.55
N ASN A 133 17.51 -4.63 -8.75
CA ASN A 133 16.17 -4.52 -8.18
C ASN A 133 16.19 -4.59 -6.65
N GLU A 134 17.01 -5.44 -6.04
CA GLU A 134 17.21 -5.51 -4.59
C GLU A 134 17.79 -4.19 -4.03
N GLU A 135 18.82 -3.64 -4.67
CA GLU A 135 19.43 -2.35 -4.29
C GLU A 135 18.43 -1.20 -4.40
N SER A 136 17.65 -1.15 -5.50
CA SER A 136 16.59 -0.16 -5.68
C SER A 136 15.48 -0.31 -4.64
N THR A 137 15.09 -1.54 -4.31
CA THR A 137 14.06 -1.80 -3.29
C THR A 137 14.55 -1.37 -1.91
N ASN A 138 15.79 -1.66 -1.55
CA ASN A 138 16.39 -1.20 -0.30
C ASN A 138 16.43 0.34 -0.21
N ALA A 139 16.78 1.02 -1.30
CA ALA A 139 16.74 2.48 -1.35
C ALA A 139 15.30 3.02 -1.17
N SER A 140 14.29 2.36 -1.73
CA SER A 140 12.88 2.72 -1.54
C SER A 140 12.41 2.49 -0.09
N ILE A 141 12.90 1.45 0.58
CA ILE A 141 12.62 1.21 2.02
C ILE A 141 13.22 2.34 2.87
N GLU A 142 14.47 2.73 2.59
CA GLU A 142 15.14 3.83 3.30
C GLU A 142 14.44 5.19 3.02
N LEU A 143 13.96 5.41 1.80
CA LEU A 143 13.17 6.58 1.43
C LEU A 143 11.84 6.62 2.21
N ALA A 144 11.14 5.51 2.32
CA ALA A 144 9.93 5.40 3.13
C ALA A 144 10.20 5.70 4.59
N TYR A 145 11.28 5.17 5.15
CA TYR A 145 11.72 5.46 6.52
C TYR A 145 12.01 6.96 6.72
N GLU A 146 12.72 7.62 5.80
CA GLU A 146 12.99 9.06 5.88
C GLU A 146 11.70 9.89 5.84
N LEU A 147 10.73 9.48 5.02
CA LEU A 147 9.41 10.12 4.93
C LEU A 147 8.51 9.80 6.15
N GLY A 148 8.82 8.78 6.96
CA GLY A 148 7.96 8.29 8.03
C GLY A 148 6.77 7.48 7.52
N ILE A 149 6.92 6.86 6.35
CA ILE A 149 5.91 6.00 5.71
C ILE A 149 6.05 4.58 6.26
N PRO A 150 4.96 3.96 6.77
CA PRO A 150 5.04 2.67 7.45
C PRO A 150 5.13 1.45 6.52
N THR A 151 4.76 1.61 5.25
CA THR A 151 4.72 0.48 4.31
C THR A 151 5.09 0.91 2.89
N ILE A 152 5.75 0.00 2.17
CA ILE A 152 5.94 0.14 0.72
C ILE A 152 5.22 -1.00 -0.01
N ARG A 153 4.60 -0.70 -1.15
CA ARG A 153 4.09 -1.73 -2.04
C ARG A 153 5.23 -2.27 -2.89
N VAL A 154 5.38 -3.59 -2.92
CA VAL A 154 6.36 -4.31 -3.75
C VAL A 154 5.67 -5.32 -4.67
N ASN A 155 6.32 -5.67 -5.77
CA ASN A 155 5.83 -6.63 -6.77
C ASN A 155 6.79 -7.81 -6.91
N THR A 156 6.29 -8.94 -7.41
CA THR A 156 7.14 -10.07 -7.80
C THR A 156 7.99 -9.76 -9.04
N GLY A 157 7.45 -8.91 -9.91
CA GLY A 157 7.90 -8.85 -11.29
C GLY A 157 7.22 -9.91 -12.16
N ARG A 158 7.59 -9.96 -13.44
CA ARG A 158 6.94 -10.80 -14.45
C ARG A 158 7.97 -11.32 -15.47
N TRP A 159 7.58 -12.27 -16.31
CA TRP A 159 8.48 -12.84 -17.32
C TRP A 159 8.94 -11.83 -18.39
N GLY A 160 8.19 -10.74 -18.60
CA GLY A 160 8.54 -9.69 -19.56
C GLY A 160 8.45 -10.12 -21.03
N THR A 161 7.69 -11.18 -21.30
CA THR A 161 7.57 -11.77 -22.66
C THR A 161 6.41 -11.20 -23.46
N SER A 162 5.50 -10.46 -22.86
CA SER A 162 4.47 -9.69 -23.57
C SER A 162 5.09 -8.50 -24.29
N LYS A 163 4.68 -8.26 -25.54
CA LYS A 163 5.22 -7.18 -26.37
C LYS A 163 4.93 -5.78 -25.81
N ASN A 164 3.80 -5.64 -25.16
CA ASN A 164 3.34 -4.39 -24.58
C ASN A 164 2.29 -4.67 -23.50
N PHE A 165 1.85 -3.60 -22.82
CA PHE A 165 0.90 -3.69 -21.74
C PHE A 165 -0.51 -4.10 -22.21
N ASP A 166 -0.93 -3.71 -23.40
CA ASP A 166 -2.25 -4.07 -23.94
C ASP A 166 -2.34 -5.59 -24.20
N GLU A 167 -1.28 -6.20 -24.73
CA GLU A 167 -1.19 -7.66 -24.88
C GLU A 167 -1.25 -8.38 -23.54
N LEU A 168 -0.52 -7.88 -22.54
CA LEU A 168 -0.54 -8.42 -21.18
C LEU A 168 -1.97 -8.38 -20.59
N MET A 169 -2.67 -7.27 -20.75
CA MET A 169 -4.05 -7.11 -20.25
C MET A 169 -5.05 -7.95 -21.02
N ALA A 170 -4.91 -8.05 -22.36
CA ALA A 170 -5.73 -8.93 -23.18
C ALA A 170 -5.60 -10.41 -22.75
N ASN A 171 -4.42 -10.79 -22.24
CA ASN A 171 -4.15 -12.11 -21.69
C ASN A 171 -4.36 -12.20 -20.16
N LYS A 172 -5.10 -11.27 -19.57
CA LYS A 172 -5.41 -11.24 -18.11
C LYS A 172 -4.18 -11.30 -17.21
N GLY A 173 -3.11 -10.63 -17.61
CA GLY A 173 -1.85 -10.61 -16.87
C GLY A 173 -1.01 -11.89 -16.97
N ILE A 174 -1.38 -12.82 -17.87
CA ILE A 174 -0.64 -14.06 -18.11
C ILE A 174 0.41 -13.82 -19.20
N GLU A 175 1.63 -14.23 -18.94
CA GLU A 175 2.74 -14.21 -19.89
C GLU A 175 3.32 -15.61 -20.10
N PRO A 176 3.78 -15.94 -21.32
CA PRO A 176 4.64 -17.10 -21.51
C PRO A 176 5.89 -16.99 -20.65
N ARG A 177 6.38 -18.11 -20.15
CA ARG A 177 7.67 -18.17 -19.47
C ARG A 177 8.80 -17.92 -20.45
N LEU A 178 9.91 -17.44 -19.95
CA LEU A 178 11.17 -17.43 -20.70
C LEU A 178 11.56 -18.89 -21.04
N GLU A 179 12.08 -19.10 -22.24
CA GLU A 179 12.52 -20.42 -22.70
C GLU A 179 13.59 -20.99 -21.76
N GLY A 180 13.44 -22.22 -21.36
CA GLY A 180 14.36 -22.93 -20.47
C GLY A 180 14.10 -22.73 -18.97
N TYR A 181 13.10 -21.92 -18.57
CA TYR A 181 12.78 -21.67 -17.18
C TYR A 181 11.36 -22.08 -16.80
N THR A 182 11.17 -22.29 -15.50
CA THR A 182 9.89 -22.70 -14.89
C THR A 182 9.39 -21.62 -13.91
N ASP A 183 8.11 -21.72 -13.50
CA ASP A 183 7.58 -20.84 -12.44
C ASP A 183 8.33 -21.08 -11.11
N GLU A 184 8.83 -22.29 -10.86
CA GLU A 184 9.65 -22.58 -9.68
C GLU A 184 10.96 -21.79 -9.68
N ASP A 185 11.61 -21.64 -10.84
CA ASP A 185 12.79 -20.79 -10.96
C ASP A 185 12.45 -19.33 -10.64
N GLY A 186 11.34 -18.83 -11.20
CA GLY A 186 10.84 -17.50 -10.96
C GLY A 186 10.50 -17.27 -9.48
N PHE A 187 9.77 -18.17 -8.82
CA PHE A 187 9.48 -18.08 -7.39
C PHE A 187 10.75 -18.10 -6.54
N LYS A 188 11.71 -18.96 -6.87
CA LYS A 188 12.99 -18.99 -6.17
C LYS A 188 13.70 -17.63 -6.23
N TRP A 189 13.77 -17.00 -7.41
CA TRP A 189 14.39 -15.69 -7.57
C TRP A 189 13.69 -14.60 -6.76
N VAL A 190 12.36 -14.56 -6.81
CA VAL A 190 11.55 -13.60 -6.05
C VAL A 190 11.74 -13.78 -4.55
N ILE A 191 11.65 -15.00 -4.04
CA ILE A 191 11.79 -15.31 -2.62
C ILE A 191 13.19 -14.99 -2.13
N ASP A 192 14.24 -15.37 -2.88
CA ASP A 192 15.63 -15.06 -2.57
C ASP A 192 15.86 -13.52 -2.49
N SER A 193 15.32 -12.76 -3.45
CA SER A 193 15.48 -11.31 -3.49
C SER A 193 14.70 -10.59 -2.40
N LEU A 194 13.42 -10.93 -2.22
CA LEU A 194 12.60 -10.34 -1.14
C LEU A 194 13.16 -10.66 0.25
N SER A 195 13.70 -11.88 0.46
CA SER A 195 14.32 -12.25 1.73
C SER A 195 15.50 -11.34 2.09
N ARG A 196 16.28 -10.88 1.09
CA ARG A 196 17.36 -9.91 1.33
C ARG A 196 16.82 -8.52 1.65
N CYS A 197 15.72 -8.10 1.00
CA CYS A 197 15.10 -6.80 1.25
C CYS A 197 14.41 -6.74 2.63
N VAL A 198 13.88 -7.86 3.13
CA VAL A 198 13.25 -7.95 4.46
C VAL A 198 14.19 -7.51 5.59
N ALA A 199 15.48 -7.79 5.49
CA ALA A 199 16.45 -7.35 6.51
C ALA A 199 16.55 -5.81 6.61
N THR A 200 16.46 -5.09 5.48
CA THR A 200 16.41 -3.62 5.46
C THR A 200 15.06 -3.13 5.97
N ALA A 201 13.96 -3.79 5.58
CA ALA A 201 12.61 -3.47 6.02
C ALA A 201 12.48 -3.54 7.55
N GLU A 202 12.96 -4.62 8.16
CA GLU A 202 13.01 -4.79 9.62
C GLU A 202 13.83 -3.69 10.31
N LYS A 203 15.01 -3.39 9.80
CA LYS A 203 15.88 -2.33 10.35
C LYS A 203 15.22 -0.96 10.29
N CYS A 204 14.46 -0.67 9.24
CA CYS A 204 13.78 0.61 9.03
C CYS A 204 12.39 0.66 9.70
N GLY A 205 11.83 -0.47 10.13
CA GLY A 205 10.46 -0.53 10.65
C GLY A 205 9.41 -0.29 9.54
N VAL A 206 9.70 -0.71 8.30
CA VAL A 206 8.84 -0.54 7.13
C VAL A 206 8.35 -1.90 6.65
N ILE A 207 7.04 -2.06 6.50
CA ILE A 207 6.45 -3.32 6.02
C ILE A 207 6.51 -3.36 4.48
N LEU A 208 6.97 -4.46 3.94
CA LEU A 208 6.85 -4.78 2.51
C LEU A 208 5.46 -5.36 2.25
N GLY A 209 4.62 -4.62 1.54
CA GLY A 209 3.30 -5.07 1.11
C GLY A 209 3.40 -5.68 -0.29
N LEU A 210 3.47 -7.02 -0.39
CA LEU A 210 3.50 -7.72 -1.67
C LEU A 210 2.13 -7.68 -2.32
N GLU A 211 2.06 -6.99 -3.46
CA GLU A 211 0.79 -6.78 -4.17
C GLU A 211 0.43 -7.98 -5.05
N ASN A 212 -0.87 -8.31 -5.11
CA ASN A 212 -1.43 -9.12 -6.17
C ASN A 212 -1.37 -8.36 -7.50
N HIS A 213 -0.28 -8.56 -8.22
CA HIS A 213 0.03 -7.87 -9.47
C HIS A 213 0.44 -8.88 -10.55
N TRP A 214 0.70 -8.42 -11.77
CA TRP A 214 1.07 -9.26 -12.91
C TRP A 214 2.27 -10.17 -12.61
N GLY A 215 2.42 -11.23 -13.37
CA GLY A 215 3.47 -12.22 -13.18
C GLY A 215 3.13 -13.25 -12.10
N LEU A 216 4.09 -13.62 -11.26
CA LEU A 216 3.92 -14.67 -10.25
C LEU A 216 2.96 -14.26 -9.12
N GLY A 217 2.82 -12.96 -8.86
CA GLY A 217 1.85 -12.39 -7.92
C GLY A 217 0.43 -12.23 -8.49
N ARG A 218 0.15 -12.70 -9.71
CA ARG A 218 -1.16 -12.57 -10.36
C ARG A 218 -2.30 -13.26 -9.62
N THR A 219 -1.99 -14.24 -8.80
CA THR A 219 -2.96 -14.97 -7.98
C THR A 219 -2.64 -14.86 -6.49
N ALA A 220 -3.67 -15.03 -5.67
CA ALA A 220 -3.51 -15.06 -4.22
C ALA A 220 -2.54 -16.16 -3.78
N GLU A 221 -2.61 -17.33 -4.42
CA GLU A 221 -1.71 -18.46 -4.15
C GLU A 221 -0.25 -18.08 -4.34
N GLY A 222 0.08 -17.31 -5.41
CA GLY A 222 1.45 -16.86 -5.67
C GLY A 222 1.95 -15.87 -4.63
N VAL A 223 1.12 -14.90 -4.23
CA VAL A 223 1.45 -13.91 -3.18
C VAL A 223 1.65 -14.61 -1.83
N ILE A 224 0.69 -15.45 -1.43
CA ILE A 224 0.73 -16.17 -0.14
C ILE A 224 1.90 -17.15 -0.09
N ARG A 225 2.26 -17.77 -1.20
CA ARG A 225 3.46 -18.62 -1.28
C ARG A 225 4.70 -17.82 -0.88
N CYS A 226 4.95 -16.67 -1.50
CA CYS A 226 6.10 -15.83 -1.17
C CYS A 226 6.11 -15.43 0.31
N ILE A 227 4.97 -14.99 0.85
CA ILE A 227 4.84 -14.57 2.24
C ILE A 227 5.16 -15.73 3.20
N ARG A 228 4.61 -16.92 2.94
CA ARG A 228 4.79 -18.09 3.81
C ARG A 228 6.20 -18.66 3.75
N GLU A 229 6.82 -18.73 2.57
CA GLU A 229 8.17 -19.25 2.43
C GLU A 229 9.22 -18.31 3.07
N ILE A 230 9.01 -16.97 2.99
CA ILE A 230 9.89 -15.99 3.65
C ILE A 230 9.61 -15.92 5.15
N ASN A 231 8.34 -16.07 5.55
CA ASN A 231 7.89 -16.15 6.95
C ASN A 231 8.43 -15.02 7.83
N SER A 232 8.26 -13.77 7.40
CA SER A 232 8.68 -12.58 8.14
C SER A 232 7.49 -11.69 8.48
N PRO A 233 7.44 -11.07 9.68
CA PRO A 233 6.44 -10.07 10.00
C PRO A 233 6.57 -8.79 9.16
N TRP A 234 7.71 -8.59 8.51
CA TRP A 234 8.01 -7.44 7.66
C TRP A 234 7.66 -7.65 6.18
N LEU A 235 7.12 -8.83 5.83
CA LEU A 235 6.54 -9.09 4.52
C LEU A 235 5.09 -9.53 4.69
N LYS A 236 4.17 -8.73 4.17
CA LYS A 236 2.73 -8.93 4.21
C LYS A 236 2.11 -8.66 2.85
N ALA A 237 0.79 -8.75 2.73
CA ALA A 237 0.11 -8.52 1.47
C ALA A 237 -0.40 -7.07 1.35
N THR A 238 -0.26 -6.50 0.15
CA THR A 238 -1.09 -5.39 -0.34
C THR A 238 -2.14 -5.98 -1.27
N LEU A 239 -3.41 -5.85 -0.92
CA LEU A 239 -4.52 -6.34 -1.72
C LEU A 239 -5.03 -5.23 -2.66
N ASP A 240 -4.80 -5.39 -3.97
CA ASP A 240 -5.40 -4.54 -5.00
C ASP A 240 -6.70 -5.17 -5.49
N THR A 241 -7.82 -4.47 -5.32
CA THR A 241 -9.15 -4.98 -5.63
C THR A 241 -9.44 -5.13 -7.13
N GLY A 242 -8.64 -4.49 -7.99
CA GLY A 242 -8.80 -4.50 -9.44
C GLY A 242 -7.87 -5.46 -10.19
N ASN A 243 -6.96 -6.16 -9.50
CA ASN A 243 -5.94 -6.97 -10.16
C ASN A 243 -6.28 -8.46 -10.31
N PHE A 244 -7.33 -8.95 -9.67
CA PHE A 244 -7.84 -10.30 -9.91
C PHE A 244 -8.83 -10.32 -11.06
N PHE A 245 -8.56 -11.14 -12.08
CA PHE A 245 -9.40 -11.27 -13.28
C PHE A 245 -10.44 -12.39 -13.18
N GLU A 246 -10.29 -13.30 -12.22
CA GLU A 246 -11.15 -14.48 -12.05
C GLU A 246 -11.19 -14.91 -10.58
N ARG A 247 -12.21 -15.64 -10.15
CA ARG A 247 -12.40 -16.15 -8.78
C ARG A 247 -12.11 -15.10 -7.70
N ARG A 248 -12.61 -13.88 -7.90
CA ARG A 248 -12.19 -12.70 -7.13
C ARG A 248 -12.46 -12.85 -5.64
N THR A 249 -13.68 -13.24 -5.27
CA THR A 249 -14.07 -13.45 -3.87
C THR A 249 -13.17 -14.45 -3.18
N GLU A 250 -12.96 -15.63 -3.77
CA GLU A 250 -12.07 -16.67 -3.22
C GLU A 250 -10.64 -16.17 -3.01
N GLN A 251 -10.14 -15.36 -3.95
CA GLN A 251 -8.79 -14.81 -3.86
C GLN A 251 -8.70 -13.70 -2.80
N PHE A 252 -9.73 -12.89 -2.63
CA PHE A 252 -9.81 -11.92 -1.53
C PHE A 252 -9.80 -12.62 -0.17
N GLU A 253 -10.65 -13.63 0.01
CA GLU A 253 -10.71 -14.44 1.24
C GLU A 253 -9.35 -15.09 1.56
N MET A 254 -8.64 -15.58 0.53
CA MET A 254 -7.32 -16.18 0.71
C MET A 254 -6.27 -15.16 1.14
N MET A 255 -6.30 -13.94 0.62
CA MET A 255 -5.32 -12.88 0.95
C MET A 255 -5.62 -12.13 2.24
N ALA A 256 -6.88 -12.02 2.64
CA ALA A 256 -7.32 -11.19 3.77
C ALA A 256 -6.50 -11.39 5.05
N PRO A 257 -6.19 -12.64 5.50
CA PRO A 257 -5.43 -12.87 6.74
C PRO A 257 -4.00 -12.30 6.72
N GLU A 258 -3.42 -12.09 5.56
CA GLU A 258 -2.06 -11.54 5.39
C GLU A 258 -2.06 -10.08 4.93
N THR A 259 -3.24 -9.49 4.68
CA THR A 259 -3.37 -8.14 4.13
C THR A 259 -3.16 -7.08 5.20
N VAL A 260 -2.24 -6.16 4.95
CA VAL A 260 -1.99 -4.98 5.81
C VAL A 260 -2.33 -3.67 5.14
N PHE A 261 -2.51 -3.68 3.82
CA PHE A 261 -2.84 -2.51 3.03
C PHE A 261 -3.78 -2.89 1.88
N VAL A 262 -4.79 -2.07 1.60
CA VAL A 262 -5.76 -2.30 0.53
C VAL A 262 -5.71 -1.16 -0.47
N GLN A 263 -5.51 -1.49 -1.75
CA GLN A 263 -5.68 -0.55 -2.85
C GLN A 263 -7.07 -0.73 -3.46
N ALA A 264 -7.99 0.16 -3.12
CA ALA A 264 -9.36 0.17 -3.60
C ALA A 264 -9.43 0.71 -5.04
N LYS A 265 -9.11 -0.13 -6.00
CA LYS A 265 -9.04 0.19 -7.42
C LYS A 265 -10.40 0.00 -8.08
N THR A 266 -10.83 0.96 -8.87
CA THR A 266 -12.14 0.98 -9.52
C THR A 266 -12.10 0.58 -11.00
N TYR A 267 -10.96 0.11 -11.50
CA TYR A 267 -10.75 -0.31 -12.88
C TYR A 267 -9.75 -1.46 -12.95
N HIS A 268 -9.80 -2.27 -14.00
CA HIS A 268 -8.72 -3.22 -14.30
C HIS A 268 -7.50 -2.45 -14.81
N GLY A 269 -6.32 -2.86 -14.35
CA GLY A 269 -5.09 -2.16 -14.70
C GLY A 269 -4.81 -2.17 -16.20
N GLY A 270 -4.63 -1.00 -16.79
CA GLY A 270 -4.12 -0.77 -18.13
C GLY A 270 -5.12 -0.78 -19.26
N GLY A 271 -4.66 -0.39 -20.45
CA GLY A 271 -5.46 -0.36 -21.65
C GLY A 271 -6.60 0.66 -21.61
N THR A 272 -7.73 0.30 -22.16
CA THR A 272 -8.93 1.13 -22.10
C THR A 272 -9.44 1.18 -20.67
N TRP A 273 -9.41 2.37 -20.08
CA TRP A 273 -9.87 2.60 -18.73
C TRP A 273 -11.39 2.45 -18.66
N TYR A 274 -11.85 1.48 -17.93
CA TYR A 274 -13.27 1.27 -17.66
C TYR A 274 -13.46 0.95 -16.18
N THR A 275 -14.55 1.41 -15.64
CA THR A 275 -14.93 1.10 -14.26
C THR A 275 -15.35 -0.36 -14.18
N ILE A 276 -14.75 -1.10 -13.24
CA ILE A 276 -15.23 -2.43 -12.88
C ILE A 276 -16.31 -2.31 -11.82
N ASP A 277 -17.29 -3.20 -11.94
CA ASP A 277 -18.28 -3.40 -10.90
C ASP A 277 -17.62 -4.18 -9.75
N ILE A 278 -17.32 -3.46 -8.66
CA ILE A 278 -16.72 -4.02 -7.46
C ILE A 278 -17.70 -3.80 -6.32
N ASP A 279 -18.13 -4.88 -5.70
CA ASP A 279 -18.91 -4.82 -4.47
C ASP A 279 -17.97 -4.60 -3.28
N TYR A 280 -17.81 -3.32 -2.91
CA TYR A 280 -17.00 -2.96 -1.75
C TYR A 280 -17.64 -3.32 -0.41
N HIS A 281 -18.96 -3.61 -0.36
CA HIS A 281 -19.59 -4.15 0.85
C HIS A 281 -19.16 -5.60 1.07
N GLU A 282 -19.11 -6.40 0.01
CA GLU A 282 -18.57 -7.76 0.07
C GLU A 282 -17.10 -7.75 0.53
N ILE A 283 -16.27 -6.91 -0.09
CA ILE A 283 -14.84 -6.80 0.27
C ILE A 283 -14.67 -6.38 1.74
N ALA A 284 -15.45 -5.41 2.22
CA ALA A 284 -15.38 -4.96 3.60
C ALA A 284 -15.85 -6.02 4.62
N GLN A 285 -16.63 -7.02 4.19
CA GLN A 285 -17.01 -8.16 5.05
C GLN A 285 -15.92 -9.24 5.07
N ILE A 286 -15.12 -9.34 4.03
CA ILE A 286 -14.00 -10.29 3.93
C ILE A 286 -12.80 -9.80 4.75
N LEU A 287 -12.52 -8.50 4.74
CA LEU A 287 -11.41 -7.85 5.44
C LEU A 287 -11.73 -7.56 6.91
#